data_b867203e1e33c593c4596137a50bce72
#
_entry.id   b867203e1e33c593c4596137a50bce72
#
_cell.length_a   1.000
_cell.length_b   1.000
_cell.length_c   1.000
_cell.angle_alpha   90.00
_cell.angle_beta   90.00
_cell.angle_gamma   90.00
#
_symmetry.space_group_name_H-M   'P 1'
#
loop_
_entity.id
_entity.type
_entity.pdbx_description
1 polymer ?
#
loop_
_entity_poly.entity_id
_entity_poly.type
_entity_poly.pdbx_seq_one_letter_code
_entity_poly.pdbx_strand_id
1 'polypeptide(L)'
;MARSVAFGVAVSEEILGDGASVPIQGGIADGMATAAALGFDCVELHLRNPTEFDATALARLAAETGLRIAAIGTGLEYSLNGLSLTSDDPVIRERAAARMRQHIDLAAPLGAVVFLGLIRGKCGRRARLADCLDRLAEQLAPLAAYAAERRVPTGIEPVAYYFSDLLNTTAETIDFLRRPGLESIGLLLDTHHIHLEERDIEAGFRNCAGRVTHVHFSDSNRRYPGAGAVDFARVARALDAIGYRGAVSLEILPSPSGEEAARRGLARMRELWVPRAGTRAANAPTTAGSGL
;
A
#
# COMPACT_ATOMS: atom_id res chain seq x y z
N MET A 1 -24.75 -2.54 7.46
CA MET A 1 -23.91 -1.36 7.17
C MET A 1 -23.13 -1.61 5.91
N ALA A 2 -22.90 -0.63 5.05
CA ALA A 2 -22.03 -0.79 3.89
C ALA A 2 -20.60 -1.05 4.36
N ARG A 3 -19.84 -1.82 3.58
CA ARG A 3 -18.43 -2.11 3.82
C ARG A 3 -17.61 -0.81 3.89
N SER A 4 -16.69 -0.72 4.86
CA SER A 4 -15.91 0.50 5.12
C SER A 4 -14.77 0.74 4.13
N VAL A 5 -14.24 -0.32 3.49
CA VAL A 5 -13.07 -0.29 2.62
C VAL A 5 -13.37 -0.82 1.22
N ALA A 6 -12.61 -0.40 0.21
CA ALA A 6 -12.63 -0.99 -1.13
C ALA A 6 -11.60 -2.12 -1.23
N PHE A 7 -11.92 -3.20 -1.93
CA PHE A 7 -11.02 -4.32 -2.14
C PHE A 7 -10.31 -4.20 -3.48
N GLY A 8 -8.98 -4.19 -3.41
CA GLY A 8 -8.10 -4.06 -4.55
C GLY A 8 -7.18 -5.25 -4.76
N VAL A 9 -6.52 -5.26 -5.91
CA VAL A 9 -5.50 -6.24 -6.27
C VAL A 9 -4.39 -5.56 -7.09
N ALA A 10 -3.15 -5.96 -6.84
CA ALA A 10 -2.00 -5.50 -7.60
C ALA A 10 -1.97 -6.12 -9.00
N VAL A 11 -1.73 -5.28 -9.99
CA VAL A 11 -1.63 -5.62 -11.42
C VAL A 11 -0.33 -5.03 -11.96
N SER A 12 0.44 -5.81 -12.71
CA SER A 12 1.66 -5.36 -13.38
C SER A 12 1.55 -5.46 -14.90
N GLU A 13 2.11 -4.47 -15.59
CA GLU A 13 2.34 -4.53 -17.03
C GLU A 13 3.35 -5.62 -17.42
N GLU A 14 4.35 -5.84 -16.57
CA GLU A 14 5.45 -6.77 -16.76
C GLU A 14 5.10 -8.18 -16.27
N ILE A 15 5.68 -9.18 -16.89
CA ILE A 15 5.72 -10.55 -16.37
C ILE A 15 6.92 -10.64 -15.43
N LEU A 16 6.65 -10.64 -14.13
CA LEU A 16 7.67 -10.59 -13.07
C LEU A 16 8.05 -11.99 -12.54
N GLY A 17 7.27 -13.02 -12.89
CA GLY A 17 7.46 -14.40 -12.43
C GLY A 17 6.86 -14.65 -11.03
N ASP A 18 6.97 -15.91 -10.59
CA ASP A 18 6.32 -16.43 -9.38
C ASP A 18 6.88 -15.88 -8.06
N GLY A 19 8.06 -15.26 -8.11
CA GLY A 19 8.71 -14.66 -6.94
C GLY A 19 8.28 -13.23 -6.63
N ALA A 20 7.53 -12.59 -7.53
CA ALA A 20 7.06 -11.22 -7.34
C ALA A 20 5.69 -11.20 -6.64
N SER A 21 5.51 -10.28 -5.71
CA SER A 21 4.28 -10.14 -4.93
C SER A 21 3.16 -9.42 -5.70
N VAL A 22 3.06 -9.63 -7.00
CA VAL A 22 2.00 -9.07 -7.86
C VAL A 22 1.24 -10.25 -8.47
N PRO A 23 0.01 -10.53 -8.05
CA PRO A 23 -0.69 -11.74 -8.47
C PRO A 23 -1.15 -11.69 -9.94
N ILE A 24 -1.45 -10.53 -10.49
CA ILE A 24 -1.90 -10.40 -11.88
C ILE A 24 -0.81 -9.66 -12.67
N GLN A 25 -0.23 -10.33 -13.67
CA GLN A 25 0.95 -9.88 -14.40
C GLN A 25 0.75 -9.98 -15.91
N GLY A 26 1.51 -9.18 -16.68
CA GLY A 26 1.61 -9.31 -18.14
C GLY A 26 0.66 -8.44 -18.95
N GLY A 27 0.19 -7.33 -18.37
CA GLY A 27 -0.60 -6.32 -19.09
C GLY A 27 -1.66 -5.67 -18.21
N ILE A 28 -1.76 -4.35 -18.33
CA ILE A 28 -2.71 -3.58 -17.50
C ILE A 28 -4.15 -3.83 -17.93
N ALA A 29 -4.44 -3.83 -19.24
CA ALA A 29 -5.82 -4.00 -19.72
C ALA A 29 -6.40 -5.38 -19.38
N ASP A 30 -5.65 -6.44 -19.66
CA ASP A 30 -6.05 -7.82 -19.34
C ASP A 30 -6.11 -8.06 -17.84
N GLY A 31 -5.17 -7.45 -17.09
CA GLY A 31 -5.17 -7.52 -15.64
C GLY A 31 -6.38 -6.83 -15.01
N MET A 32 -6.78 -5.68 -15.50
CA MET A 32 -7.99 -5.00 -15.05
C MET A 32 -9.25 -5.77 -15.42
N ALA A 33 -9.33 -6.35 -16.62
CA ALA A 33 -10.44 -7.22 -17.00
C ALA A 33 -10.56 -8.44 -16.08
N THR A 34 -9.43 -9.08 -15.75
CA THR A 34 -9.37 -10.19 -14.79
C THR A 34 -9.81 -9.76 -13.39
N ALA A 35 -9.33 -8.63 -12.89
CA ALA A 35 -9.73 -8.10 -11.59
C ALA A 35 -11.24 -7.80 -11.52
N ALA A 36 -11.81 -7.21 -12.59
CA ALA A 36 -13.25 -6.96 -12.70
C ALA A 36 -14.06 -8.26 -12.70
N ALA A 37 -13.65 -9.26 -13.49
CA ALA A 37 -14.29 -10.57 -13.56
C ALA A 37 -14.27 -11.30 -12.21
N LEU A 38 -13.22 -11.13 -11.40
CA LEU A 38 -13.13 -11.66 -10.03
C LEU A 38 -14.02 -10.88 -9.04
N GLY A 39 -14.41 -9.65 -9.38
CA GLY A 39 -15.29 -8.80 -8.58
C GLY A 39 -14.55 -7.94 -7.55
N PHE A 40 -13.35 -7.49 -7.85
CA PHE A 40 -12.67 -6.42 -7.09
C PHE A 40 -13.36 -5.07 -7.31
N ASP A 41 -13.11 -4.11 -6.41
CA ASP A 41 -13.61 -2.73 -6.54
C ASP A 41 -12.58 -1.80 -7.17
N CYS A 42 -11.31 -2.17 -7.07
CA CYS A 42 -10.21 -1.34 -7.56
C CYS A 42 -8.97 -2.19 -7.88
N VAL A 43 -8.02 -1.55 -8.55
CA VAL A 43 -6.70 -2.09 -8.82
C VAL A 43 -5.62 -1.16 -8.32
N GLU A 44 -4.46 -1.74 -8.09
CA GLU A 44 -3.22 -1.06 -7.88
C GLU A 44 -2.27 -1.39 -9.02
N LEU A 45 -1.69 -0.36 -9.65
CA LEU A 45 -0.85 -0.54 -10.83
C LEU A 45 0.63 -0.52 -10.45
N HIS A 46 1.36 -1.56 -10.82
CA HIS A 46 2.81 -1.62 -10.74
C HIS A 46 3.40 -1.37 -12.11
N LEU A 47 3.93 -0.16 -12.32
CA LEU A 47 4.42 0.32 -13.61
C LEU A 47 5.93 0.48 -13.58
N ARG A 48 6.60 -0.06 -14.59
CA ARG A 48 8.04 0.12 -14.81
C ARG A 48 8.37 1.52 -15.32
N ASN A 49 7.49 2.07 -16.17
CA ASN A 49 7.68 3.38 -16.77
C ASN A 49 6.33 4.11 -16.92
N PRO A 50 5.99 5.06 -16.03
CA PRO A 50 4.70 5.73 -16.08
C PRO A 50 4.51 6.59 -17.36
N THR A 51 5.58 6.96 -18.07
CA THR A 51 5.48 7.75 -19.29
C THR A 51 4.99 6.96 -20.50
N GLU A 52 4.91 5.65 -20.40
CA GLU A 52 4.35 4.77 -21.45
C GLU A 52 2.82 4.66 -21.35
N PHE A 53 2.22 5.30 -20.34
CA PHE A 53 0.78 5.24 -20.09
C PHE A 53 0.12 6.60 -20.26
N ASP A 54 -1.01 6.61 -20.96
CA ASP A 54 -1.90 7.77 -21.05
C ASP A 54 -2.95 7.68 -19.93
N ALA A 55 -2.99 8.69 -19.07
CA ALA A 55 -3.96 8.76 -17.98
C ALA A 55 -5.42 8.76 -18.46
N THR A 56 -5.71 9.34 -19.64
CA THR A 56 -7.04 9.34 -20.23
C THR A 56 -7.45 7.92 -20.67
N ALA A 57 -6.51 7.18 -21.28
CA ALA A 57 -6.74 5.79 -21.66
C ALA A 57 -6.95 4.89 -20.41
N LEU A 58 -6.16 5.09 -19.36
CA LEU A 58 -6.34 4.38 -18.09
C LEU A 58 -7.68 4.72 -17.41
N ALA A 59 -8.08 5.99 -17.40
CA ALA A 59 -9.38 6.40 -16.85
C ALA A 59 -10.55 5.79 -17.63
N ARG A 60 -10.44 5.72 -18.97
CA ARG A 60 -11.44 5.05 -19.81
C ARG A 60 -11.52 3.56 -19.51
N LEU A 61 -10.38 2.86 -19.42
CA LEU A 61 -10.33 1.44 -19.07
C LEU A 61 -10.92 1.18 -17.68
N ALA A 62 -10.65 2.05 -16.72
CA ALA A 62 -11.25 2.00 -15.40
C ALA A 62 -12.78 2.12 -15.45
N ALA A 63 -13.32 3.04 -16.26
CA ALA A 63 -14.76 3.20 -16.45
C ALA A 63 -15.38 1.99 -17.16
N GLU A 64 -14.74 1.44 -18.19
CA GLU A 64 -15.19 0.27 -18.94
C GLU A 64 -15.25 -1.01 -18.07
N THR A 65 -14.29 -1.17 -17.17
CA THR A 65 -14.21 -2.32 -16.25
C THR A 65 -15.01 -2.12 -14.96
N GLY A 66 -15.47 -0.89 -14.68
CA GLY A 66 -16.13 -0.54 -13.42
C GLY A 66 -15.18 -0.50 -12.21
N LEU A 67 -13.87 -0.54 -12.45
CA LEU A 67 -12.84 -0.50 -11.43
C LEU A 67 -12.36 0.93 -11.17
N ARG A 68 -11.87 1.18 -9.96
CA ARG A 68 -11.09 2.39 -9.64
C ARG A 68 -9.60 2.04 -9.64
N ILE A 69 -8.75 2.92 -10.12
CA ILE A 69 -7.31 2.83 -9.91
C ILE A 69 -7.03 3.47 -8.56
N ALA A 70 -6.75 2.64 -7.55
CA ALA A 70 -6.60 3.10 -6.17
C ALA A 70 -5.19 3.59 -5.85
N ALA A 71 -4.18 2.95 -6.44
CA ALA A 71 -2.79 3.29 -6.17
C ALA A 71 -1.89 2.97 -7.37
N ILE A 72 -0.72 3.60 -7.39
CA ILE A 72 0.38 3.33 -8.33
C ILE A 72 1.65 3.07 -7.53
N GLY A 73 2.22 1.88 -7.71
CA GLY A 73 3.43 1.41 -7.06
C GLY A 73 4.69 1.80 -7.82
N THR A 74 5.75 2.14 -7.10
CA THR A 74 7.05 2.55 -7.65
C THR A 74 8.15 1.51 -7.47
N GLY A 75 7.80 0.30 -7.01
CA GLY A 75 8.77 -0.77 -6.70
C GLY A 75 9.57 -1.25 -7.90
N LEU A 76 8.96 -1.28 -9.09
CA LEU A 76 9.60 -1.72 -10.34
C LEU A 76 10.70 -0.76 -10.80
N GLU A 77 10.62 0.51 -10.43
CA GLU A 77 11.69 1.48 -10.71
C GLU A 77 13.01 1.11 -10.03
N TYR A 78 12.94 0.53 -8.83
CA TYR A 78 14.11 0.03 -8.13
C TYR A 78 14.55 -1.33 -8.69
N SER A 79 13.63 -2.28 -8.79
CA SER A 79 13.96 -3.68 -9.10
C SER A 79 14.38 -3.90 -10.54
N LEU A 80 13.79 -3.17 -11.50
CA LEU A 80 14.07 -3.33 -12.94
C LEU A 80 14.96 -2.19 -13.50
N ASN A 81 14.79 -0.97 -13.00
CA ASN A 81 15.51 0.19 -13.54
C ASN A 81 16.70 0.64 -12.68
N GLY A 82 16.89 0.03 -11.49
CA GLY A 82 17.98 0.37 -10.58
C GLY A 82 17.90 1.78 -9.98
N LEU A 83 16.71 2.41 -9.98
CA LEU A 83 16.53 3.76 -9.47
C LEU A 83 16.37 3.76 -7.95
N SER A 84 17.05 4.68 -7.29
CA SER A 84 17.05 4.79 -5.82
C SER A 84 17.24 6.23 -5.37
N LEU A 85 16.35 6.71 -4.49
CA LEU A 85 16.44 8.06 -3.90
C LEU A 85 17.61 8.20 -2.91
N THR A 86 18.13 7.09 -2.37
CA THR A 86 19.28 7.09 -1.46
C THR A 86 20.59 6.64 -2.10
N SER A 87 20.63 6.44 -3.43
CA SER A 87 21.86 6.08 -4.13
C SER A 87 23.03 7.02 -3.80
N ASP A 88 24.24 6.51 -3.71
CA ASP A 88 25.44 7.35 -3.61
C ASP A 88 25.70 8.14 -4.90
N ASP A 89 25.26 7.61 -6.05
CA ASP A 89 25.34 8.29 -7.35
C ASP A 89 24.25 9.38 -7.48
N PRO A 90 24.60 10.66 -7.61
CA PRO A 90 23.65 11.75 -7.77
C PRO A 90 22.80 11.64 -9.04
N VAL A 91 23.33 11.05 -10.11
CA VAL A 91 22.59 10.87 -11.38
C VAL A 91 21.44 9.87 -11.17
N ILE A 92 21.67 8.79 -10.42
CA ILE A 92 20.62 7.84 -10.09
C ILE A 92 19.54 8.48 -9.23
N ARG A 93 19.93 9.32 -8.23
CA ARG A 93 18.96 10.04 -7.38
C ARG A 93 18.10 11.01 -8.18
N GLU A 94 18.73 11.80 -9.08
CA GLU A 94 18.01 12.74 -9.95
C GLU A 94 17.00 12.01 -10.84
N ARG A 95 17.41 10.91 -11.46
CA ARG A 95 16.53 10.07 -12.27
C ARG A 95 15.39 9.46 -11.44
N ALA A 96 15.67 9.00 -10.23
CA ALA A 96 14.64 8.48 -9.32
C ALA A 96 13.63 9.57 -8.95
N ALA A 97 14.08 10.78 -8.62
CA ALA A 97 13.21 11.91 -8.32
C ALA A 97 12.39 12.35 -9.55
N ALA A 98 12.98 12.38 -10.75
CA ALA A 98 12.26 12.67 -12.00
C ALA A 98 11.16 11.62 -12.26
N ARG A 99 11.47 10.34 -12.05
CA ARG A 99 10.53 9.23 -12.22
C ARG A 99 9.37 9.31 -11.22
N MET A 100 9.65 9.69 -9.97
CA MET A 100 8.61 9.93 -8.96
C MET A 100 7.64 11.04 -9.38
N ARG A 101 8.13 12.15 -9.97
CA ARG A 101 7.25 13.21 -10.52
C ARG A 101 6.35 12.67 -11.63
N GLN A 102 6.88 11.84 -12.52
CA GLN A 102 6.11 11.24 -13.61
C GLN A 102 5.00 10.30 -13.08
N HIS A 103 5.27 9.51 -12.02
CA HIS A 103 4.23 8.72 -11.33
C HIS A 103 3.15 9.62 -10.71
N ILE A 104 3.55 10.74 -10.10
CA ILE A 104 2.62 11.71 -9.52
C ILE A 104 1.76 12.36 -10.62
N ASP A 105 2.36 12.74 -11.74
CA ASP A 105 1.64 13.34 -12.88
C ASP A 105 0.62 12.38 -13.50
N LEU A 106 0.97 11.08 -13.61
CA LEU A 106 0.04 10.04 -14.07
C LEU A 106 -1.10 9.82 -13.08
N ALA A 107 -0.80 9.82 -11.78
CA ALA A 107 -1.78 9.54 -10.72
C ALA A 107 -2.80 10.68 -10.52
N ALA A 108 -2.41 11.93 -10.77
CA ALA A 108 -3.22 13.11 -10.50
C ALA A 108 -4.61 13.07 -11.15
N PRO A 109 -4.78 12.86 -12.47
CA PRO A 109 -6.09 12.77 -13.10
C PRO A 109 -6.86 11.49 -12.74
N LEU A 110 -6.18 10.46 -12.23
CA LEU A 110 -6.79 9.19 -11.82
C LEU A 110 -7.28 9.20 -10.38
N GLY A 111 -6.90 10.21 -9.58
CA GLY A 111 -7.18 10.26 -8.14
C GLY A 111 -6.52 9.12 -7.36
N ALA A 112 -5.42 8.57 -7.87
CA ALA A 112 -4.72 7.45 -7.29
C ALA A 112 -3.68 7.89 -6.25
N VAL A 113 -3.40 7.03 -5.27
CA VAL A 113 -2.28 7.19 -4.34
C VAL A 113 -0.98 6.81 -5.06
N VAL A 114 0.12 7.56 -4.84
CA VAL A 114 1.46 7.12 -5.25
C VAL A 114 2.22 6.70 -4.00
N PHE A 115 2.73 5.47 -3.96
CA PHE A 115 3.48 5.03 -2.80
C PHE A 115 4.94 4.73 -3.11
N LEU A 116 5.76 5.06 -2.10
CA LEU A 116 7.19 4.81 -2.11
C LEU A 116 7.48 3.49 -1.40
N GLY A 117 7.64 2.44 -2.19
CA GLY A 117 8.18 1.17 -1.75
C GLY A 117 9.71 1.17 -1.87
N LEU A 118 10.26 0.27 -2.68
CA LEU A 118 11.69 0.04 -2.81
C LEU A 118 12.47 1.19 -3.48
N ILE A 119 11.83 2.09 -4.23
CA ILE A 119 12.52 3.24 -4.86
C ILE A 119 13.21 4.15 -3.84
N ARG A 120 12.81 4.10 -2.54
CA ARG A 120 13.54 4.79 -1.47
C ARG A 120 15.00 4.34 -1.40
N GLY A 121 15.29 3.07 -1.77
CA GLY A 121 16.62 2.48 -1.78
C GLY A 121 17.00 1.81 -0.47
N LYS A 122 18.31 1.62 -0.29
CA LYS A 122 18.96 1.01 0.88
C LYS A 122 20.15 1.84 1.29
N CYS A 123 20.53 1.78 2.56
CA CYS A 123 21.79 2.35 3.05
C CYS A 123 22.97 1.38 2.85
N GLY A 124 22.75 0.10 3.07
CA GLY A 124 23.75 -0.95 2.95
C GLY A 124 24.81 -0.95 4.05
N ARG A 125 24.84 0.06 4.92
CA ARG A 125 25.78 0.19 6.06
C ARG A 125 25.14 0.93 7.21
N ARG A 126 24.93 0.24 8.32
CA ARG A 126 24.30 0.84 9.52
C ARG A 126 25.03 2.09 10.04
N ALA A 127 26.34 2.16 9.89
CA ALA A 127 27.13 3.34 10.29
C ALA A 127 26.79 4.62 9.49
N ARG A 128 26.09 4.50 8.35
CA ARG A 128 25.67 5.60 7.49
C ARG A 128 24.17 5.86 7.52
N LEU A 129 23.45 5.22 8.44
CA LEU A 129 21.99 5.30 8.48
C LEU A 129 21.47 6.73 8.58
N ALA A 130 22.08 7.56 9.43
CA ALA A 130 21.69 8.96 9.57
C ALA A 130 21.85 9.73 8.26
N ASP A 131 23.01 9.60 7.59
CA ASP A 131 23.28 10.26 6.30
C ASP A 131 22.30 9.79 5.21
N CYS A 132 21.94 8.51 5.22
CA CYS A 132 20.98 7.96 4.27
C CYS A 132 19.56 8.50 4.51
N LEU A 133 19.16 8.65 5.78
CA LEU A 133 17.87 9.23 6.13
C LEU A 133 17.83 10.73 5.83
N ASP A 134 18.92 11.46 6.05
CA ASP A 134 19.03 12.87 5.69
C ASP A 134 18.90 13.04 4.16
N ARG A 135 19.64 12.24 3.41
CA ARG A 135 19.55 12.21 1.94
C ARG A 135 18.14 11.85 1.45
N LEU A 136 17.48 10.87 2.08
CA LEU A 136 16.11 10.51 1.74
C LEU A 136 15.16 11.69 1.98
N ALA A 137 15.28 12.38 3.10
CA ALA A 137 14.46 13.54 3.43
C ALA A 137 14.68 14.70 2.42
N GLU A 138 15.93 14.99 2.05
CA GLU A 138 16.25 15.99 1.01
C GLU A 138 15.61 15.69 -0.33
N GLN A 139 15.54 14.40 -0.73
CA GLN A 139 14.88 13.99 -1.97
C GLN A 139 13.36 14.04 -1.87
N LEU A 140 12.80 13.67 -0.70
CA LEU A 140 11.36 13.57 -0.52
C LEU A 140 10.66 14.92 -0.32
N ALA A 141 11.28 15.90 0.35
CA ALA A 141 10.63 17.17 0.62
C ALA A 141 10.14 17.89 -0.66
N PRO A 142 10.94 18.05 -1.75
CA PRO A 142 10.45 18.64 -2.98
C PRO A 142 9.39 17.74 -3.70
N LEU A 143 9.44 16.43 -3.54
CA LEU A 143 8.45 15.51 -4.11
C LEU A 143 7.12 15.58 -3.35
N ALA A 144 7.16 15.74 -2.04
CA ALA A 144 5.97 15.93 -1.21
C ALA A 144 5.24 17.23 -1.58
N ALA A 145 5.98 18.34 -1.74
CA ALA A 145 5.41 19.61 -2.20
C ALA A 145 4.80 19.46 -3.62
N TYR A 146 5.50 18.81 -4.53
CA TYR A 146 5.05 18.56 -5.90
C TYR A 146 3.74 17.74 -5.95
N ALA A 147 3.63 16.70 -5.10
CA ALA A 147 2.43 15.89 -5.00
C ALA A 147 1.26 16.67 -4.38
N ALA A 148 1.53 17.47 -3.35
CA ALA A 148 0.53 18.31 -2.69
C ALA A 148 -0.09 19.34 -3.66
N GLU A 149 0.71 20.01 -4.48
CA GLU A 149 0.24 20.93 -5.53
C GLU A 149 -0.72 20.25 -6.51
N ARG A 150 -0.51 18.96 -6.80
CA ARG A 150 -1.34 18.15 -7.70
C ARG A 150 -2.47 17.41 -6.99
N ARG A 151 -2.58 17.56 -5.68
CA ARG A 151 -3.54 16.85 -4.82
C ARG A 151 -3.43 15.32 -4.92
N VAL A 152 -2.21 14.82 -5.13
CA VAL A 152 -1.92 13.38 -5.16
C VAL A 152 -1.52 12.92 -3.76
N PRO A 153 -2.29 12.05 -3.12
CA PRO A 153 -1.87 11.46 -1.86
C PRO A 153 -0.63 10.60 -2.08
N THR A 154 0.36 10.76 -1.21
CA THR A 154 1.56 9.93 -1.23
C THR A 154 1.70 9.15 0.07
N GLY A 155 2.29 7.96 -0.01
CA GLY A 155 2.55 7.14 1.16
C GLY A 155 3.93 6.51 1.09
N ILE A 156 4.62 6.40 2.22
CA ILE A 156 5.83 5.60 2.34
C ILE A 156 5.51 4.31 3.07
N GLU A 157 6.10 3.22 2.62
CA GLU A 157 5.83 1.89 3.14
C GLU A 157 6.93 1.47 4.13
N PRO A 158 6.65 1.22 5.42
CA PRO A 158 7.56 0.45 6.26
C PRO A 158 7.73 -0.95 5.69
N VAL A 159 8.95 -1.35 5.34
CA VAL A 159 9.21 -2.67 4.74
C VAL A 159 10.12 -3.52 5.62
N ALA A 160 9.98 -4.83 5.53
CA ALA A 160 10.83 -5.76 6.26
C ALA A 160 12.32 -5.56 5.93
N TYR A 161 13.17 -5.75 6.92
CA TYR A 161 14.61 -5.45 6.88
C TYR A 161 15.37 -6.10 5.72
N TYR A 162 14.91 -7.21 5.21
CA TYR A 162 15.55 -7.89 4.08
C TYR A 162 15.26 -7.22 2.72
N PHE A 163 14.21 -6.39 2.64
CA PHE A 163 13.94 -5.56 1.46
C PHE A 163 14.72 -4.24 1.51
N SER A 164 14.74 -3.58 2.67
CA SER A 164 15.48 -2.34 2.89
C SER A 164 15.92 -2.25 4.35
N ASP A 165 17.03 -1.60 4.61
CA ASP A 165 17.53 -1.28 5.95
C ASP A 165 17.12 0.14 6.42
N LEU A 166 16.13 0.73 5.73
CA LEU A 166 15.58 2.06 6.00
C LEU A 166 14.08 1.97 6.31
N LEU A 167 13.66 2.51 7.46
CA LEU A 167 12.25 2.68 7.83
C LEU A 167 11.50 1.33 7.84
N ASN A 168 11.91 0.46 8.75
CA ASN A 168 11.36 -0.89 8.85
C ASN A 168 10.10 -0.95 9.71
N THR A 169 10.00 -0.11 10.75
CA THR A 169 8.84 -0.06 11.63
C THR A 169 7.97 1.16 11.36
N THR A 170 6.70 1.08 11.77
CA THR A 170 5.77 2.22 11.72
C THR A 170 6.28 3.38 12.58
N ALA A 171 6.85 3.07 13.75
CA ALA A 171 7.40 4.08 14.66
C ALA A 171 8.58 4.85 14.03
N GLU A 172 9.56 4.15 13.44
CA GLU A 172 10.68 4.77 12.71
C GLU A 172 10.18 5.64 11.55
N THR A 173 9.20 5.15 10.81
CA THR A 173 8.64 5.88 9.67
C THR A 173 7.88 7.13 10.10
N ILE A 174 7.06 7.05 11.16
CA ILE A 174 6.37 8.21 11.71
C ILE A 174 7.35 9.25 12.22
N ASP A 175 8.42 8.83 12.92
CA ASP A 175 9.45 9.74 13.41
C ASP A 175 10.20 10.42 12.26
N PHE A 176 10.56 9.67 11.23
CA PHE A 176 11.16 10.21 10.02
C PHE A 176 10.26 11.25 9.31
N LEU A 177 8.96 11.02 9.24
CA LEU A 177 7.98 11.92 8.62
C LEU A 177 7.68 13.20 9.43
N ARG A 178 8.25 13.36 10.63
CA ARG A 178 8.22 14.63 11.39
C ARG A 178 9.25 15.64 10.92
N ARG A 179 10.13 15.24 10.00
CA ARG A 179 11.13 16.13 9.43
C ARG A 179 10.44 17.20 8.55
N PRO A 180 11.00 18.43 8.50
CA PRO A 180 10.41 19.52 7.74
C PRO A 180 10.19 19.17 6.27
N GLY A 181 8.98 19.47 5.75
CA GLY A 181 8.59 19.23 4.36
C GLY A 181 8.09 17.82 4.05
N LEU A 182 8.02 16.92 5.06
CA LEU A 182 7.51 15.55 4.88
C LEU A 182 6.11 15.33 5.48
N GLU A 183 5.50 16.36 6.07
CA GLU A 183 4.27 16.25 6.86
C GLU A 183 3.06 15.76 6.04
N SER A 184 3.07 16.02 4.73
CA SER A 184 2.00 15.59 3.81
C SER A 184 2.11 14.15 3.35
N ILE A 185 3.25 13.49 3.58
CA ILE A 185 3.45 12.08 3.23
C ILE A 185 2.76 11.22 4.30
N GLY A 186 1.85 10.34 3.85
CA GLY A 186 1.24 9.33 4.70
C GLY A 186 2.00 8.00 4.71
N LEU A 187 1.31 6.96 5.15
CA LEU A 187 1.87 5.60 5.22
C LEU A 187 1.06 4.65 4.34
N LEU A 188 1.77 3.78 3.64
CA LEU A 188 1.23 2.52 3.17
C LEU A 188 1.56 1.44 4.22
N LEU A 189 0.58 0.66 4.63
CA LEU A 189 0.77 -0.39 5.63
C LEU A 189 0.55 -1.77 4.98
N ASP A 190 1.62 -2.58 4.95
CA ASP A 190 1.55 -3.97 4.47
C ASP A 190 1.55 -4.94 5.67
N THR A 191 0.54 -5.81 5.72
CA THR A 191 0.37 -6.77 6.81
C THR A 191 1.53 -7.75 6.94
N HIS A 192 2.20 -8.11 5.85
CA HIS A 192 3.38 -8.97 5.88
C HIS A 192 4.57 -8.26 6.56
N HIS A 193 4.85 -7.01 6.15
CA HIS A 193 5.96 -6.25 6.70
C HIS A 193 5.75 -5.92 8.18
N ILE A 194 4.55 -5.47 8.54
CA ILE A 194 4.21 -5.16 9.92
C ILE A 194 4.23 -6.43 10.79
N HIS A 195 3.78 -7.58 10.27
CA HIS A 195 3.84 -8.85 11.00
C HIS A 195 5.29 -9.26 11.34
N LEU A 196 6.25 -8.92 10.50
CA LEU A 196 7.67 -9.27 10.69
C LEU A 196 8.41 -8.28 11.61
N GLU A 197 8.08 -7.00 11.52
CA GLU A 197 8.86 -5.94 12.15
C GLU A 197 8.25 -5.39 13.45
N GLU A 198 6.92 -5.56 13.67
CA GLU A 198 6.24 -5.07 14.86
C GLU A 198 5.98 -6.19 15.88
N ARG A 199 6.11 -5.85 17.15
CA ARG A 199 5.76 -6.80 18.23
C ARG A 199 4.27 -7.12 18.30
N ASP A 200 3.44 -6.14 17.94
CA ASP A 200 1.98 -6.26 17.90
C ASP A 200 1.46 -5.60 16.63
N ILE A 201 0.92 -6.42 15.72
CA ILE A 201 0.41 -5.96 14.44
C ILE A 201 -0.73 -4.95 14.60
N GLU A 202 -1.62 -5.14 15.59
CA GLU A 202 -2.74 -4.23 15.84
C GLU A 202 -2.25 -2.86 16.31
N ALA A 203 -1.25 -2.83 17.20
CA ALA A 203 -0.63 -1.59 17.65
C ALA A 203 0.06 -0.87 16.49
N GLY A 204 0.77 -1.59 15.61
CA GLY A 204 1.37 -1.03 14.40
C GLY A 204 0.37 -0.26 13.55
N PHE A 205 -0.80 -0.85 13.27
CA PHE A 205 -1.87 -0.17 12.54
C PHE A 205 -2.48 1.00 13.31
N ARG A 206 -2.76 0.85 14.60
CA ARG A 206 -3.39 1.90 15.43
C ARG A 206 -2.52 3.14 15.58
N ASN A 207 -1.20 2.98 15.66
CA ASN A 207 -0.25 4.08 15.78
C ASN A 207 -0.23 4.99 14.54
N CYS A 208 -0.72 4.49 13.40
CA CYS A 208 -0.78 5.20 12.13
C CYS A 208 -2.11 5.93 11.88
N ALA A 209 -3.00 6.04 12.88
CA ALA A 209 -4.30 6.70 12.75
C ALA A 209 -4.17 8.10 12.11
N GLY A 210 -5.02 8.38 11.11
CA GLY A 210 -5.05 9.64 10.38
C GLY A 210 -3.92 9.83 9.35
N ARG A 211 -3.00 8.85 9.21
CA ARG A 211 -1.86 8.92 8.26
C ARG A 211 -1.88 7.82 7.19
N VAL A 212 -2.76 6.84 7.30
CA VAL A 212 -2.80 5.70 6.36
C VAL A 212 -3.42 6.12 5.04
N THR A 213 -2.66 6.04 3.97
CA THR A 213 -3.10 6.36 2.61
C THR A 213 -3.48 5.13 1.80
N HIS A 214 -2.84 4.00 2.07
CA HIS A 214 -3.10 2.72 1.40
C HIS A 214 -2.75 1.54 2.30
N VAL A 215 -3.31 0.36 1.98
CA VAL A 215 -3.07 -0.87 2.76
C VAL A 215 -2.88 -2.05 1.83
N HIS A 216 -1.83 -2.84 2.09
CA HIS A 216 -1.62 -4.15 1.47
C HIS A 216 -2.00 -5.28 2.42
N PHE A 217 -2.77 -6.22 1.91
CA PHE A 217 -3.02 -7.49 2.56
C PHE A 217 -2.18 -8.58 1.91
N SER A 218 -1.28 -9.12 2.72
CA SER A 218 -0.38 -10.21 2.36
C SER A 218 -0.10 -11.03 3.62
N ASP A 219 -0.18 -12.35 3.55
CA ASP A 219 0.05 -13.18 4.73
C ASP A 219 1.54 -13.26 5.10
N SER A 220 1.87 -13.86 6.23
CA SER A 220 3.24 -14.00 6.74
C SER A 220 4.20 -14.68 5.75
N ASN A 221 3.67 -15.51 4.86
CA ASN A 221 4.41 -16.20 3.79
C ASN A 221 4.25 -15.55 2.41
N ARG A 222 3.81 -14.27 2.37
CA ARG A 222 3.57 -13.47 1.16
C ARG A 222 2.49 -14.03 0.24
N ARG A 223 1.68 -14.99 0.70
CA ARG A 223 0.53 -15.54 -0.02
C ARG A 223 -0.76 -14.78 0.35
N TYR A 224 -1.88 -15.23 -0.20
CA TYR A 224 -3.19 -14.65 0.08
C TYR A 224 -3.58 -14.73 1.58
N PRO A 225 -4.36 -13.80 2.10
CA PRO A 225 -4.83 -13.82 3.48
C PRO A 225 -5.47 -15.14 3.90
N GLY A 226 -5.00 -15.71 5.00
CA GLY A 226 -5.42 -17.02 5.53
C GLY A 226 -4.54 -18.19 5.09
N ALA A 227 -3.49 -17.96 4.30
CA ALA A 227 -2.52 -18.98 3.92
C ALA A 227 -1.29 -19.06 4.86
N GLY A 228 -1.19 -18.18 5.83
CA GLY A 228 -0.09 -18.07 6.79
C GLY A 228 -0.57 -17.78 8.21
N ALA A 229 0.17 -16.96 8.95
CA ALA A 229 0.01 -16.75 10.39
C ALA A 229 -0.53 -15.36 10.78
N VAL A 230 -0.81 -14.46 9.83
CA VAL A 230 -1.33 -13.12 10.14
C VAL A 230 -2.77 -13.20 10.65
N ASP A 231 -3.04 -12.59 11.79
CA ASP A 231 -4.42 -12.43 12.30
C ASP A 231 -5.12 -11.25 11.62
N PHE A 232 -5.64 -11.50 10.42
CA PHE A 232 -6.37 -10.49 9.64
C PHE A 232 -7.64 -9.96 10.32
N ALA A 233 -8.23 -10.71 11.25
CA ALA A 233 -9.37 -10.22 12.00
C ALA A 233 -8.96 -9.11 12.98
N ARG A 234 -7.76 -9.20 13.59
CA ARG A 234 -7.18 -8.09 14.37
C ARG A 234 -6.87 -6.89 13.52
N VAL A 235 -6.28 -7.09 12.33
CA VAL A 235 -5.96 -6.01 11.38
C VAL A 235 -7.23 -5.30 10.92
N ALA A 236 -8.27 -6.03 10.52
CA ALA A 236 -9.54 -5.44 10.11
C ALA A 236 -10.17 -4.59 11.21
N ARG A 237 -10.16 -5.08 12.46
CA ARG A 237 -10.63 -4.30 13.63
C ARG A 237 -9.79 -3.04 13.87
N ALA A 238 -8.46 -3.12 13.69
CA ALA A 238 -7.59 -1.95 13.83
C ALA A 238 -7.89 -0.89 12.76
N LEU A 239 -8.07 -1.30 11.50
CA LEU A 239 -8.46 -0.42 10.40
C LEU A 239 -9.81 0.26 10.63
N ASP A 240 -10.81 -0.50 11.11
CA ASP A 240 -12.11 0.06 11.47
C ASP A 240 -11.99 1.05 12.65
N ALA A 241 -11.20 0.72 13.66
CA ALA A 241 -11.00 1.55 14.85
C ALA A 241 -10.31 2.89 14.55
N ILE A 242 -9.37 2.93 13.58
CA ILE A 242 -8.74 4.17 13.13
C ILE A 242 -9.56 4.93 12.07
N GLY A 243 -10.72 4.39 11.70
CA GLY A 243 -11.62 5.01 10.72
C GLY A 243 -11.12 4.94 9.28
N TYR A 244 -10.26 3.98 8.92
CA TYR A 244 -9.77 3.85 7.56
C TYR A 244 -10.89 3.51 6.58
N ARG A 245 -10.94 4.20 5.43
CA ARG A 245 -11.99 4.07 4.40
C ARG A 245 -11.41 3.96 2.98
N GLY A 246 -10.10 3.80 2.87
CA GLY A 246 -9.40 3.67 1.59
C GLY A 246 -9.51 2.28 0.98
N ALA A 247 -8.57 1.98 0.09
CA ALA A 247 -8.46 0.66 -0.51
C ALA A 247 -7.54 -0.27 0.30
N VAL A 248 -7.88 -1.56 0.30
CA VAL A 248 -7.04 -2.64 0.78
C VAL A 248 -6.74 -3.53 -0.42
N SER A 249 -5.49 -3.54 -0.88
CA SER A 249 -5.05 -4.28 -2.07
C SER A 249 -4.35 -5.58 -1.68
N LEU A 250 -4.56 -6.62 -2.48
CA LEU A 250 -3.75 -7.84 -2.40
C LEU A 250 -2.43 -7.61 -3.15
N GLU A 251 -1.33 -7.56 -2.40
CA GLU A 251 0.04 -7.57 -2.92
C GLU A 251 0.71 -8.87 -2.48
N ILE A 252 0.50 -9.94 -3.26
CA ILE A 252 0.75 -11.33 -2.88
C ILE A 252 1.44 -12.12 -4.00
N LEU A 253 2.14 -13.19 -3.63
CA LEU A 253 2.69 -14.14 -4.60
C LEU A 253 1.59 -14.79 -5.44
N PRO A 254 1.82 -15.03 -6.75
CA PRO A 254 0.87 -15.68 -7.65
C PRO A 254 0.80 -17.21 -7.44
N SER A 255 0.54 -17.65 -6.21
CA SER A 255 0.58 -19.07 -5.83
C SER A 255 -0.76 -19.56 -5.27
N PRO A 256 -1.39 -20.65 -5.84
CA PRO A 256 -0.87 -21.59 -6.85
C PRO A 256 -0.89 -21.04 -8.28
N SER A 257 -1.68 -20.03 -8.58
CA SER A 257 -1.68 -19.19 -9.77
C SER A 257 -2.13 -17.79 -9.38
N GLY A 258 -1.84 -16.78 -10.20
CA GLY A 258 -2.18 -15.40 -9.88
C GLY A 258 -3.69 -15.19 -9.68
N GLU A 259 -4.50 -15.71 -10.62
CA GLU A 259 -5.96 -15.62 -10.54
C GLU A 259 -6.53 -16.35 -9.32
N GLU A 260 -6.05 -17.55 -9.03
CA GLU A 260 -6.52 -18.32 -7.88
C GLU A 260 -6.10 -17.70 -6.55
N ALA A 261 -4.89 -17.16 -6.47
CA ALA A 261 -4.42 -16.42 -5.30
C ALA A 261 -5.29 -15.17 -5.06
N ALA A 262 -5.56 -14.40 -6.11
CA ALA A 262 -6.43 -13.23 -6.05
C ALA A 262 -7.88 -13.60 -5.63
N ARG A 263 -8.43 -14.67 -6.19
CA ARG A 263 -9.78 -15.17 -5.84
C ARG A 263 -9.88 -15.55 -4.36
N ARG A 264 -8.93 -16.34 -3.85
CA ARG A 264 -8.90 -16.76 -2.44
C ARG A 264 -8.71 -15.57 -1.50
N GLY A 265 -7.81 -14.65 -1.87
CA GLY A 265 -7.57 -13.43 -1.11
C GLY A 265 -8.83 -12.57 -1.02
N LEU A 266 -9.52 -12.33 -2.13
CA LEU A 266 -10.76 -11.57 -2.16
C LEU A 266 -11.87 -12.23 -1.32
N ALA A 267 -12.01 -13.54 -1.41
CA ALA A 267 -12.98 -14.30 -0.60
C ALA A 267 -12.71 -14.07 0.88
N ARG A 268 -11.45 -14.18 1.31
CA ARG A 268 -11.06 -13.94 2.70
C ARG A 268 -11.28 -12.49 3.14
N MET A 269 -10.95 -11.50 2.30
CA MET A 269 -11.23 -10.08 2.58
C MET A 269 -12.73 -9.83 2.78
N ARG A 270 -13.58 -10.43 1.94
CA ARG A 270 -15.04 -10.31 2.07
C ARG A 270 -15.53 -10.85 3.42
N GLU A 271 -15.03 -11.99 3.88
CA GLU A 271 -15.38 -12.57 5.19
C GLU A 271 -15.04 -11.65 6.37
N LEU A 272 -13.94 -10.89 6.28
CA LEU A 272 -13.49 -10.00 7.36
C LEU A 272 -14.43 -8.80 7.58
N TRP A 273 -15.13 -8.35 6.54
CA TRP A 273 -16.05 -7.20 6.57
C TRP A 273 -17.53 -7.58 6.41
N VAL A 274 -17.87 -8.88 6.56
CA VAL A 274 -19.29 -9.26 6.68
C VAL A 274 -19.81 -8.78 8.02
N PRO A 275 -20.97 -8.09 8.09
CA PRO A 275 -21.61 -7.79 9.37
C PRO A 275 -21.88 -9.11 10.11
N ARG A 276 -21.20 -9.32 11.23
CA ARG A 276 -21.53 -10.47 12.10
C ARG A 276 -22.94 -10.27 12.60
N ALA A 277 -23.88 -11.11 12.16
CA ALA A 277 -25.20 -11.18 12.74
C ALA A 277 -25.03 -11.51 14.23
N GLY A 278 -25.32 -10.53 15.11
CA GLY A 278 -25.44 -10.73 16.55
C GLY A 278 -24.27 -10.31 17.44
N THR A 279 -23.89 -9.03 17.44
CA THR A 279 -23.48 -8.36 18.68
C THR A 279 -24.54 -7.29 19.01
N ARG A 280 -25.67 -7.73 19.54
CA ARG A 280 -26.57 -6.83 20.28
C ARG A 280 -25.73 -6.26 21.42
N ALA A 281 -25.74 -4.92 21.51
CA ALA A 281 -25.21 -4.17 22.64
C ALA A 281 -25.74 -4.76 23.94
N ALA A 282 -24.93 -5.49 24.66
CA ALA A 282 -25.12 -5.79 26.08
C ALA A 282 -24.53 -4.59 26.82
N ASN A 283 -25.36 -3.58 27.06
CA ASN A 283 -25.21 -2.62 28.15
C ASN A 283 -26.36 -1.60 28.07
N ALA A 284 -27.53 -2.01 28.56
CA ALA A 284 -28.44 -1.07 29.17
C ALA A 284 -28.24 -1.19 30.70
N PRO A 285 -27.89 -0.14 31.44
CA PRO A 285 -27.89 -0.20 32.87
C PRO A 285 -29.32 -0.37 33.37
N THR A 286 -29.56 -1.43 34.08
CA THR A 286 -30.79 -1.64 34.84
C THR A 286 -30.86 -0.55 35.93
N THR A 287 -31.72 0.42 35.75
CA THR A 287 -32.12 1.33 36.81
C THR A 287 -32.93 0.50 37.82
N ALA A 288 -32.30 0.09 38.92
CA ALA A 288 -33.01 -0.38 40.08
C ALA A 288 -33.73 0.80 40.71
N GLY A 289 -35.05 0.81 40.61
CA GLY A 289 -35.90 1.69 41.38
C GLY A 289 -35.80 1.40 42.87
N SER A 290 -35.42 2.38 43.65
CA SER A 290 -35.61 2.41 45.07
C SER A 290 -37.03 2.94 45.35
N GLY A 291 -37.92 2.03 45.71
CA GLY A 291 -39.15 2.36 46.39
C GLY A 291 -38.98 2.17 47.89
N LEU A 292 -39.44 3.19 48.65
CA LEU A 292 -39.63 3.34 50.09
C LEU A 292 -38.40 3.73 50.90
#